data_458a904cf66b5b52dc2b133032e3d4fb
#
_entry.id   458a904cf66b5b52dc2b133032e3d4fb
#
_cell.length_a   1.000
_cell.length_b   1.000
_cell.length_c   1.000
_cell.angle_alpha   90.00
_cell.angle_beta   90.00
_cell.angle_gamma   90.00
#
_symmetry.space_group_name_H-M   'P 1'
#
loop_
_entity.id
_entity.type
_entity.pdbx_description
1 polymer ?
#
loop_
_entity_poly.entity_id
_entity_poly.type
_entity_poly.pdbx_seq_one_letter_code
_entity_poly.pdbx_strand_id
1 'polypeptide(L)'
;MRRILLLLVAVVATLSLYAQSKQTIVSVAVAPENTDWQYECGDDVTFSLAVNKAGIPLKDATIYYEISEDMQKPLKTGNATLKDGTMKINAGTMKRPGFLRLRVWATHEGNRYVGTATAGFDIDKIEPTTSAPKDFDEFWEKALADNNKLEMLPELELVPEKCTPKVKVYSASFQNLRNGCRMYGTMCVPATMKEGDKLPAILIVPGAGCRARTGFYTEAEQGFVTLELGINHIPTVMDDEIYAQLKAGMMNEYQFYNMDDKDKYVYKGIYVGCARAVDFLAGLDFVDENRIGVTGGSQGGALSITTAVLNP
;
A
#
# COMPACT_ATOMS: atom_id res chain seq x y z
N MET A 1 11.27 -29.24 -39.26
CA MET A 1 11.02 -27.83 -39.03
C MET A 1 9.50 -27.48 -39.00
N ARG A 2 8.69 -27.86 -40.01
CA ARG A 2 7.25 -27.53 -40.06
C ARG A 2 6.42 -28.08 -38.86
N ARG A 3 6.74 -29.28 -38.33
CA ARG A 3 6.05 -29.90 -37.17
C ARG A 3 6.44 -29.23 -35.83
N ILE A 4 7.65 -28.74 -35.72
CA ILE A 4 8.10 -28.01 -34.50
C ILE A 4 7.45 -26.62 -34.45
N LEU A 5 7.28 -25.98 -35.61
CA LEU A 5 6.60 -24.68 -35.71
C LEU A 5 5.12 -24.77 -35.33
N LEU A 6 4.43 -25.86 -35.75
CA LEU A 6 3.05 -26.11 -35.37
C LEU A 6 2.85 -26.41 -33.87
N LEU A 7 3.80 -27.10 -33.24
CA LEU A 7 3.78 -27.33 -31.79
C LEU A 7 4.04 -26.04 -31.01
N LEU A 8 4.94 -25.17 -31.45
CA LEU A 8 5.20 -23.85 -30.84
C LEU A 8 3.97 -22.93 -30.95
N VAL A 9 3.29 -22.91 -32.11
CA VAL A 9 2.06 -22.13 -32.29
C VAL A 9 0.92 -22.66 -31.42
N ALA A 10 0.81 -23.98 -31.24
CA ALA A 10 -0.21 -24.57 -30.36
C ALA A 10 0.05 -24.26 -28.88
N VAL A 11 1.32 -24.26 -28.43
CA VAL A 11 1.69 -23.90 -27.06
C VAL A 11 1.46 -22.42 -26.77
N VAL A 12 1.77 -21.52 -27.72
CA VAL A 12 1.49 -20.09 -27.58
C VAL A 12 -0.02 -19.82 -27.57
N ALA A 13 -0.81 -20.53 -28.39
CA ALA A 13 -2.27 -20.41 -28.40
C ALA A 13 -2.92 -20.91 -27.09
N THR A 14 -2.37 -21.97 -26.48
CA THR A 14 -2.86 -22.45 -25.17
C THR A 14 -2.49 -21.52 -24.02
N LEU A 15 -1.30 -20.89 -24.04
CA LEU A 15 -0.90 -19.89 -23.05
C LEU A 15 -1.75 -18.61 -23.14
N SER A 16 -2.19 -18.21 -24.33
CA SER A 16 -3.09 -17.07 -24.52
C SER A 16 -4.51 -17.31 -23.99
N LEU A 17 -4.96 -18.57 -23.91
CA LEU A 17 -6.27 -18.94 -23.32
C LEU A 17 -6.29 -18.83 -21.78
N TYR A 18 -5.15 -18.93 -21.12
CA TYR A 18 -5.05 -18.74 -19.66
C TYR A 18 -4.97 -17.26 -19.24
N ALA A 19 -4.71 -16.34 -20.16
CA ALA A 19 -4.60 -14.91 -19.90
C ALA A 19 -5.92 -14.13 -20.05
N GLN A 20 -7.04 -14.79 -20.37
CA GLN A 20 -8.35 -14.12 -20.34
C GLN A 20 -8.73 -13.91 -18.88
N SER A 21 -8.71 -12.64 -18.43
CA SER A 21 -9.35 -12.25 -17.17
C SER A 21 -10.77 -12.80 -17.16
N LYS A 22 -11.12 -13.56 -16.11
CA LYS A 22 -12.49 -14.06 -15.91
C LYS A 22 -13.42 -12.84 -15.92
N GLN A 23 -14.04 -12.52 -17.04
CA GLN A 23 -15.06 -11.48 -17.07
C GLN A 23 -16.20 -11.92 -16.14
N THR A 24 -16.44 -11.13 -15.11
CA THR A 24 -17.55 -11.38 -14.19
C THR A 24 -18.84 -11.04 -14.94
N ILE A 25 -19.51 -12.05 -15.48
CA ILE A 25 -20.75 -11.88 -16.25
C ILE A 25 -21.90 -11.39 -15.35
N VAL A 26 -21.89 -11.78 -14.07
CA VAL A 26 -22.88 -11.36 -13.07
C VAL A 26 -22.30 -10.27 -12.20
N SER A 27 -23.03 -9.17 -12.05
CA SER A 27 -22.68 -8.05 -11.16
C SER A 27 -23.79 -7.80 -10.14
N VAL A 28 -23.39 -7.41 -8.93
CA VAL A 28 -24.28 -6.96 -7.84
C VAL A 28 -23.93 -5.50 -7.57
N ALA A 29 -24.74 -4.59 -8.05
CA ALA A 29 -24.60 -3.15 -7.78
C ALA A 29 -25.42 -2.79 -6.55
N VAL A 30 -24.84 -2.02 -5.64
CA VAL A 30 -25.49 -1.50 -4.42
C VAL A 30 -25.10 -0.04 -4.27
N ALA A 31 -26.07 0.83 -3.99
CA ALA A 31 -25.82 2.24 -3.69
C ALA A 31 -26.88 2.79 -2.76
N PRO A 32 -26.56 3.70 -1.83
CA PRO A 32 -27.57 4.45 -1.10
C PRO A 32 -28.29 5.44 -2.02
N GLU A 33 -29.48 5.90 -1.63
CA GLU A 33 -30.29 6.79 -2.48
C GLU A 33 -29.73 8.21 -2.58
N ASN A 34 -29.04 8.72 -1.54
CA ASN A 34 -28.33 9.99 -1.62
C ASN A 34 -27.09 9.85 -2.51
N THR A 35 -26.94 10.77 -3.46
CA THR A 35 -25.85 10.71 -4.45
C THR A 35 -24.46 10.98 -3.89
N ASP A 36 -24.38 11.69 -2.75
CA ASP A 36 -23.14 11.96 -2.01
C ASP A 36 -22.83 10.89 -0.93
N TRP A 37 -23.78 9.95 -0.74
CA TRP A 37 -23.70 8.87 0.25
C TRP A 37 -23.65 9.35 1.70
N GLN A 38 -24.07 10.59 1.98
CA GLN A 38 -24.04 11.21 3.29
C GLN A 38 -25.44 11.39 3.87
N TYR A 39 -25.56 11.25 5.18
CA TYR A 39 -26.79 11.32 5.97
C TYR A 39 -26.50 11.99 7.32
N GLU A 40 -27.51 12.57 7.93
CA GLU A 40 -27.44 12.99 9.34
C GLU A 40 -27.80 11.82 10.26
N CYS A 41 -27.26 11.79 11.48
CA CYS A 41 -27.66 10.81 12.49
C CYS A 41 -29.14 10.96 12.80
N GLY A 42 -29.90 9.89 12.66
CA GLY A 42 -31.35 9.89 12.80
C GLY A 42 -32.07 9.69 11.46
N ASP A 43 -31.48 10.02 10.35
CA ASP A 43 -32.06 9.78 9.02
C ASP A 43 -32.06 8.29 8.65
N ASP A 44 -33.15 7.86 8.01
CA ASP A 44 -33.20 6.49 7.46
C ASP A 44 -32.47 6.40 6.13
N VAL A 45 -31.56 5.42 6.01
CA VAL A 45 -30.92 5.11 4.74
C VAL A 45 -31.59 3.95 4.03
N THR A 46 -31.92 4.16 2.77
CA THR A 46 -32.38 3.13 1.85
C THR A 46 -31.31 2.89 0.80
N PHE A 47 -30.94 1.62 0.63
CA PHE A 47 -30.05 1.20 -0.44
C PHE A 47 -30.85 0.62 -1.60
N SER A 48 -30.54 1.06 -2.82
CA SER A 48 -30.98 0.44 -4.07
C SER A 48 -29.95 -0.62 -4.47
N LEU A 49 -30.42 -1.80 -4.87
CA LEU A 49 -29.57 -2.87 -5.37
C LEU A 49 -30.09 -3.37 -6.73
N ALA A 50 -29.16 -3.81 -7.58
CA ALA A 50 -29.43 -4.46 -8.85
C ALA A 50 -28.48 -5.64 -9.06
N VAL A 51 -29.02 -6.78 -9.47
CA VAL A 51 -28.27 -7.95 -9.89
C VAL A 51 -28.45 -8.12 -11.39
N ASN A 52 -27.36 -8.05 -12.14
CA ASN A 52 -27.38 -8.12 -13.60
C ASN A 52 -26.50 -9.28 -14.09
N LYS A 53 -26.91 -9.93 -15.19
CA LYS A 53 -26.09 -10.86 -15.98
C LYS A 53 -25.83 -10.21 -17.35
N ALA A 54 -24.56 -9.94 -17.67
CA ALA A 54 -24.17 -9.24 -18.91
C ALA A 54 -24.89 -7.90 -19.12
N GLY A 55 -25.14 -7.12 -18.05
CA GLY A 55 -25.86 -5.84 -18.11
C GLY A 55 -27.39 -5.95 -18.12
N ILE A 56 -27.95 -7.15 -18.19
CA ILE A 56 -29.41 -7.39 -18.17
C ILE A 56 -29.84 -7.80 -16.77
N PRO A 57 -30.94 -7.24 -16.22
CA PRO A 57 -31.45 -7.62 -14.89
C PRO A 57 -31.70 -9.13 -14.79
N LEU A 58 -31.12 -9.73 -13.74
CA LEU A 58 -31.24 -11.17 -13.49
C LEU A 58 -32.53 -11.46 -12.70
N LYS A 59 -33.55 -11.95 -13.42
CA LYS A 59 -34.83 -12.32 -12.81
C LYS A 59 -34.67 -13.51 -11.88
N ASP A 60 -35.47 -13.54 -10.83
CA ASP A 60 -35.55 -14.59 -9.81
C ASP A 60 -34.21 -14.90 -9.11
N ALA A 61 -33.27 -13.89 -9.10
CA ALA A 61 -32.03 -14.01 -8.38
C ALA A 61 -32.30 -14.10 -6.87
N THR A 62 -31.75 -15.11 -6.21
CA THR A 62 -31.81 -15.22 -4.75
C THR A 62 -30.62 -14.48 -4.14
N ILE A 63 -30.93 -13.61 -3.18
CA ILE A 63 -29.91 -12.86 -2.41
C ILE A 63 -29.97 -13.18 -0.94
N TYR A 64 -28.83 -13.06 -0.30
CA TYR A 64 -28.65 -12.90 1.14
C TYR A 64 -28.02 -11.54 1.39
N TYR A 65 -28.41 -10.85 2.45
CA TYR A 65 -27.80 -9.55 2.81
C TYR A 65 -27.54 -9.38 4.28
N GLU A 66 -26.59 -8.53 4.60
CA GLU A 66 -26.21 -8.12 5.94
C GLU A 66 -26.14 -6.58 6.01
N ILE A 67 -26.71 -6.02 7.07
CA ILE A 67 -26.59 -4.62 7.46
C ILE A 67 -25.73 -4.58 8.72
N SER A 68 -24.66 -3.80 8.72
CA SER A 68 -23.77 -3.64 9.87
C SER A 68 -23.22 -2.24 9.95
N GLU A 69 -22.81 -1.78 11.11
CA GLU A 69 -21.79 -0.73 11.18
C GLU A 69 -20.54 -1.26 10.46
N ASP A 70 -19.73 -0.39 9.87
CA ASP A 70 -18.59 -0.83 9.06
C ASP A 70 -17.63 -1.70 9.87
N MET A 71 -17.22 -2.83 9.28
CA MET A 71 -16.37 -3.87 9.88
C MET A 71 -16.88 -4.48 11.21
N GLN A 72 -18.13 -4.22 11.61
CA GLN A 72 -18.75 -4.79 12.81
C GLN A 72 -19.62 -6.00 12.47
N LYS A 73 -20.08 -6.71 13.54
CA LYS A 73 -21.04 -7.80 13.40
C LYS A 73 -22.36 -7.30 12.81
N PRO A 74 -23.07 -8.15 12.02
CA PRO A 74 -24.34 -7.75 11.45
C PRO A 74 -25.37 -7.34 12.52
N LEU A 75 -26.01 -6.19 12.32
CA LEU A 75 -27.18 -5.74 13.09
C LEU A 75 -28.45 -6.41 12.60
N LYS A 76 -28.52 -6.66 11.28
CA LYS A 76 -29.67 -7.28 10.62
C LYS A 76 -29.20 -8.10 9.43
N THR A 77 -29.86 -9.22 9.21
CA THR A 77 -29.64 -10.08 8.03
C THR A 77 -30.98 -10.38 7.37
N GLY A 78 -30.97 -10.74 6.10
CA GLY A 78 -32.17 -11.13 5.39
C GLY A 78 -31.89 -11.86 4.08
N ASN A 79 -32.95 -12.49 3.56
CA ASN A 79 -32.94 -13.15 2.25
C ASN A 79 -34.11 -12.63 1.42
N ALA A 80 -33.95 -12.58 0.11
CA ALA A 80 -35.00 -12.24 -0.82
C ALA A 80 -34.79 -12.90 -2.19
N THR A 81 -35.85 -13.02 -2.94
CA THR A 81 -35.81 -13.38 -4.37
C THR A 81 -36.24 -12.14 -5.17
N LEU A 82 -35.37 -11.70 -6.08
CA LEU A 82 -35.54 -10.50 -6.89
C LEU A 82 -36.33 -10.84 -8.16
N LYS A 83 -37.61 -10.48 -8.22
CA LYS A 83 -38.46 -10.81 -9.37
C LYS A 83 -37.99 -10.18 -10.69
N ASP A 84 -37.45 -8.97 -10.62
CA ASP A 84 -36.96 -8.17 -11.76
C ASP A 84 -35.48 -7.82 -11.68
N GLY A 85 -34.72 -8.50 -10.79
CA GLY A 85 -33.31 -8.27 -10.58
C GLY A 85 -32.99 -7.05 -9.72
N THR A 86 -33.99 -6.34 -9.20
CA THR A 86 -33.81 -5.12 -8.38
C THR A 86 -34.53 -5.20 -7.05
N MET A 87 -34.07 -4.43 -6.06
CA MET A 87 -34.71 -4.29 -4.75
C MET A 87 -34.22 -3.03 -4.04
N LYS A 88 -35.06 -2.48 -3.16
CA LYS A 88 -34.66 -1.47 -2.17
C LYS A 88 -34.66 -2.08 -0.78
N ILE A 89 -33.63 -1.77 0.01
CA ILE A 89 -33.48 -2.23 1.38
C ILE A 89 -33.34 -1.03 2.30
N ASN A 90 -34.33 -0.81 3.16
CA ASN A 90 -34.18 0.13 4.26
C ASN A 90 -33.28 -0.49 5.31
N ALA A 91 -32.11 0.13 5.52
CA ALA A 91 -31.10 -0.29 6.48
C ALA A 91 -31.26 0.37 7.86
N GLY A 92 -32.21 1.30 8.00
CA GLY A 92 -32.41 2.06 9.21
C GLY A 92 -31.45 3.24 9.31
N THR A 93 -31.07 3.59 10.53
CA THR A 93 -30.31 4.81 10.84
C THR A 93 -29.15 4.51 11.79
N MET A 94 -28.26 5.50 11.94
CA MET A 94 -27.27 5.54 13.02
C MET A 94 -27.60 6.62 14.04
N LYS A 95 -27.27 6.36 15.31
CA LYS A 95 -27.46 7.30 16.43
C LYS A 95 -26.18 8.06 16.78
N ARG A 96 -25.07 7.72 16.14
CA ARG A 96 -23.74 8.31 16.32
C ARG A 96 -23.05 8.44 14.98
N PRO A 97 -22.12 9.40 14.82
CA PRO A 97 -21.29 9.51 13.63
C PRO A 97 -20.58 8.20 13.28
N GLY A 98 -20.52 7.89 11.98
CA GLY A 98 -19.91 6.65 11.52
C GLY A 98 -20.44 6.17 10.18
N PHE A 99 -20.35 4.85 9.94
CA PHE A 99 -20.66 4.26 8.65
C PHE A 99 -21.59 3.06 8.80
N LEU A 100 -22.70 3.05 8.04
CA LEU A 100 -23.64 1.93 7.95
C LEU A 100 -23.49 1.24 6.59
N ARG A 101 -23.16 -0.04 6.62
CA ARG A 101 -22.85 -0.82 5.44
C ARG A 101 -23.94 -1.84 5.12
N LEU A 102 -24.35 -1.89 3.85
CA LEU A 102 -25.09 -2.99 3.27
C LEU A 102 -24.14 -3.87 2.44
N ARG A 103 -24.11 -5.16 2.74
CA ARG A 103 -23.40 -6.18 1.95
C ARG A 103 -24.40 -7.21 1.44
N VAL A 104 -24.37 -7.46 0.14
CA VAL A 104 -25.32 -8.35 -0.54
C VAL A 104 -24.56 -9.44 -1.28
N TRP A 105 -25.06 -10.65 -1.17
CA TRP A 105 -24.59 -11.81 -1.95
C TRP A 105 -25.70 -12.33 -2.83
N ALA A 106 -25.47 -12.42 -4.13
CA ALA A 106 -26.34 -13.12 -5.07
C ALA A 106 -25.73 -14.47 -5.45
N THR A 107 -26.54 -15.49 -5.54
CA THR A 107 -26.13 -16.82 -5.99
C THR A 107 -26.75 -17.08 -7.39
N HIS A 108 -25.90 -17.42 -8.36
CA HIS A 108 -26.32 -17.78 -9.70
C HIS A 108 -25.41 -18.89 -10.25
N GLU A 109 -26.04 -19.97 -10.77
CA GLU A 109 -25.33 -21.14 -11.32
C GLU A 109 -24.22 -21.69 -10.38
N GLY A 110 -24.51 -21.75 -9.07
CA GLY A 110 -23.59 -22.27 -8.06
C GLY A 110 -22.46 -21.30 -7.65
N ASN A 111 -22.35 -20.14 -8.27
CA ASN A 111 -21.36 -19.12 -7.95
C ASN A 111 -21.98 -18.01 -7.09
N ARG A 112 -21.14 -17.44 -6.20
CA ARG A 112 -21.52 -16.34 -5.31
C ARG A 112 -20.90 -15.03 -5.78
N TYR A 113 -21.72 -14.00 -5.91
CA TYR A 113 -21.35 -12.65 -6.34
C TYR A 113 -21.66 -11.67 -5.23
N VAL A 114 -20.81 -10.67 -5.01
CA VAL A 114 -20.90 -9.75 -3.87
C VAL A 114 -21.02 -8.31 -4.34
N GLY A 115 -21.95 -7.57 -3.74
CA GLY A 115 -22.03 -6.12 -3.83
C GLY A 115 -21.99 -5.50 -2.43
N THR A 116 -21.39 -4.33 -2.30
CA THR A 116 -21.28 -3.62 -1.02
C THR A 116 -21.40 -2.13 -1.26
N ALA A 117 -22.13 -1.44 -0.37
CA ALA A 117 -22.12 0.01 -0.28
C ALA A 117 -22.19 0.44 1.19
N THR A 118 -21.68 1.63 1.48
CA THR A 118 -21.61 2.17 2.83
C THR A 118 -22.12 3.61 2.84
N ALA A 119 -23.10 3.92 3.68
CA ALA A 119 -23.57 5.28 3.91
C ALA A 119 -22.83 5.90 5.10
N GLY A 120 -22.36 7.14 4.95
CA GLY A 120 -21.71 7.90 6.00
C GLY A 120 -22.73 8.76 6.76
N PHE A 121 -22.66 8.72 8.08
CA PHE A 121 -23.54 9.49 8.97
C PHE A 121 -22.70 10.51 9.75
N ASP A 122 -23.05 11.81 9.62
CA ASP A 122 -22.34 12.90 10.31
C ASP A 122 -20.82 12.75 10.27
N ILE A 123 -20.24 12.43 9.10
CA ILE A 123 -18.83 12.02 8.97
C ILE A 123 -17.86 13.08 9.48
N ASP A 124 -18.23 14.36 9.37
CA ASP A 124 -17.43 15.48 9.86
C ASP A 124 -17.40 15.57 11.39
N LYS A 125 -18.28 14.84 12.08
CA LYS A 125 -18.36 14.76 13.54
C LYS A 125 -17.70 13.51 14.11
N ILE A 126 -17.02 12.71 13.26
CA ILE A 126 -16.29 11.54 13.74
C ILE A 126 -15.05 12.00 14.50
N GLU A 127 -15.00 11.67 15.78
CA GLU A 127 -13.87 11.98 16.64
C GLU A 127 -12.92 10.79 16.77
N PRO A 128 -11.59 11.05 16.96
CA PRO A 128 -10.64 10.00 17.26
C PRO A 128 -11.03 9.24 18.54
N THR A 129 -10.95 7.91 18.49
CA THR A 129 -11.23 7.06 19.67
C THR A 129 -10.04 6.95 20.63
N THR A 130 -8.87 7.45 20.22
CA THR A 130 -7.64 7.45 21.00
C THR A 130 -7.01 8.84 20.95
N SER A 131 -6.30 9.21 21.99
CA SER A 131 -5.44 10.40 22.04
C SER A 131 -3.98 10.03 21.93
N ALA A 132 -3.16 10.94 21.45
CA ALA A 132 -1.71 10.79 21.52
C ALA A 132 -1.25 10.68 22.99
N PRO A 133 -0.24 9.86 23.31
CA PRO A 133 0.40 9.87 24.61
C PRO A 133 0.92 11.28 24.96
N LYS A 134 0.99 11.61 26.26
CA LYS A 134 1.41 12.95 26.71
C LYS A 134 2.85 13.31 26.31
N ASP A 135 3.69 12.30 26.15
CA ASP A 135 5.10 12.41 25.77
C ASP A 135 5.35 12.13 24.27
N PHE A 136 4.30 12.22 23.42
CA PHE A 136 4.41 11.84 22.03
C PHE A 136 5.43 12.69 21.27
N ASP A 137 5.33 14.00 21.36
CA ASP A 137 6.20 14.93 20.64
C ASP A 137 7.63 14.84 21.20
N GLU A 138 7.81 14.87 22.53
CA GLU A 138 9.13 14.73 23.18
C GLU A 138 9.82 13.41 22.79
N PHE A 139 9.05 12.32 22.69
CA PHE A 139 9.59 11.01 22.29
C PHE A 139 10.20 11.05 20.89
N TRP A 140 9.49 11.65 19.91
CA TRP A 140 9.98 11.71 18.53
C TRP A 140 11.10 12.73 18.35
N GLU A 141 10.99 13.90 18.96
CA GLU A 141 12.06 14.91 18.98
C GLU A 141 13.37 14.32 19.53
N LYS A 142 13.28 13.60 20.66
CA LYS A 142 14.44 12.91 21.25
C LYS A 142 14.98 11.81 20.33
N ALA A 143 14.11 11.02 19.72
CA ALA A 143 14.53 9.92 18.84
C ALA A 143 15.30 10.44 17.62
N LEU A 144 14.82 11.52 17.01
CA LEU A 144 15.49 12.19 15.89
C LEU A 144 16.82 12.82 16.33
N ALA A 145 16.80 13.58 17.44
CA ALA A 145 18.00 14.23 17.97
C ALA A 145 19.10 13.22 18.33
N ASP A 146 18.75 12.10 18.94
CA ASP A 146 19.71 11.04 19.26
C ASP A 146 20.29 10.39 18.01
N ASN A 147 19.47 10.17 16.98
CA ASN A 147 19.93 9.61 15.72
C ASN A 147 20.82 10.59 14.94
N ASN A 148 20.53 11.89 15.00
CA ASN A 148 21.30 12.93 14.31
C ASN A 148 22.69 13.20 14.92
N LYS A 149 22.94 12.74 16.16
CA LYS A 149 24.29 12.73 16.74
C LYS A 149 25.21 11.69 16.10
N LEU A 150 24.65 10.69 15.42
CA LEU A 150 25.44 9.70 14.71
C LEU A 150 25.96 10.26 13.40
N GLU A 151 27.21 10.01 13.09
CA GLU A 151 27.76 10.30 11.76
C GLU A 151 26.97 9.53 10.69
N MET A 152 26.68 10.15 9.53
CA MET A 152 25.91 9.52 8.46
C MET A 152 26.62 8.31 7.86
N LEU A 153 27.94 8.40 7.65
CA LEU A 153 28.79 7.39 6.99
C LEU A 153 28.13 6.85 5.70
N PRO A 154 27.87 7.70 4.72
CA PRO A 154 27.22 7.30 3.47
C PRO A 154 28.14 6.39 2.66
N GLU A 155 27.58 5.34 2.09
CA GLU A 155 28.28 4.43 1.16
C GLU A 155 27.42 4.26 -0.09
N LEU A 156 28.07 4.36 -1.25
CA LEU A 156 27.48 4.13 -2.57
C LEU A 156 28.40 3.20 -3.35
N GLU A 157 27.94 1.99 -3.58
CA GLU A 157 28.64 0.99 -4.38
C GLU A 157 27.91 0.76 -5.69
N LEU A 158 28.59 0.97 -6.83
CA LEU A 158 28.00 0.68 -8.13
C LEU A 158 27.72 -0.82 -8.26
N VAL A 159 26.54 -1.17 -8.80
CA VAL A 159 26.12 -2.54 -9.07
C VAL A 159 26.07 -2.72 -10.60
N PRO A 160 27.21 -3.04 -11.26
CA PRO A 160 27.33 -3.00 -12.72
C PRO A 160 26.33 -3.88 -13.44
N GLU A 161 26.03 -5.07 -12.88
CA GLU A 161 25.11 -6.06 -13.44
C GLU A 161 23.64 -5.60 -13.44
N LYS A 162 23.32 -4.56 -12.64
CA LYS A 162 21.99 -3.92 -12.60
C LYS A 162 21.92 -2.64 -13.42
N CYS A 163 23.06 -2.11 -13.91
CA CYS A 163 23.08 -0.92 -14.73
C CYS A 163 22.50 -1.16 -16.13
N THR A 164 21.91 -0.14 -16.71
CA THR A 164 21.45 -0.10 -18.11
C THR A 164 22.17 1.03 -18.85
N PRO A 165 22.04 1.12 -20.19
CA PRO A 165 22.58 2.29 -20.92
C PRO A 165 22.02 3.64 -20.45
N LYS A 166 20.86 3.64 -19.78
CA LYS A 166 20.18 4.88 -19.34
C LYS A 166 20.22 5.12 -17.83
N VAL A 167 20.50 4.08 -17.02
CA VAL A 167 20.42 4.14 -15.55
C VAL A 167 21.63 3.48 -14.92
N LYS A 168 22.30 4.18 -14.02
CA LYS A 168 23.30 3.63 -13.09
C LYS A 168 22.61 3.20 -11.81
N VAL A 169 22.95 2.01 -11.31
CA VAL A 169 22.37 1.45 -10.09
C VAL A 169 23.43 1.31 -9.02
N TYR A 170 23.13 1.80 -7.81
CA TYR A 170 24.02 1.71 -6.67
C TYR A 170 23.33 0.97 -5.50
N SER A 171 24.11 0.15 -4.81
CA SER A 171 23.80 -0.25 -3.44
C SER A 171 24.15 0.92 -2.55
N ALA A 172 23.15 1.51 -1.92
CA ALA A 172 23.32 2.64 -1.01
C ALA A 172 23.18 2.18 0.43
N SER A 173 23.98 2.74 1.35
CA SER A 173 23.78 2.53 2.78
C SER A 173 24.26 3.71 3.60
N PHE A 174 23.66 3.86 4.79
CA PHE A 174 24.00 4.90 5.75
C PHE A 174 23.70 4.45 7.18
N GLN A 175 24.40 5.04 8.16
CA GLN A 175 24.26 4.66 9.56
C GLN A 175 22.93 5.14 10.17
N ASN A 176 22.30 4.30 10.99
CA ASN A 176 21.03 4.59 11.67
C ASN A 176 20.98 3.96 13.06
N LEU A 177 20.33 4.60 14.01
CA LEU A 177 20.07 4.18 15.41
C LEU A 177 21.30 4.07 16.32
N ARG A 178 22.38 3.49 15.86
CA ARG A 178 23.60 3.25 16.63
C ARG A 178 24.77 2.96 15.71
N ASN A 179 25.97 3.08 16.22
CA ASN A 179 27.19 2.76 15.49
C ASN A 179 27.13 1.34 14.90
N GLY A 180 27.44 1.23 13.62
CA GLY A 180 27.44 -0.03 12.87
C GLY A 180 26.08 -0.55 12.45
N CYS A 181 24.97 0.04 12.90
CA CYS A 181 23.64 -0.27 12.36
C CYS A 181 23.38 0.57 11.10
N ARG A 182 23.04 -0.06 9.99
CA ARG A 182 22.88 0.63 8.70
C ARG A 182 21.50 0.42 8.11
N MET A 183 20.98 1.45 7.47
CA MET A 183 19.91 1.35 6.49
C MET A 183 20.54 1.07 5.12
N TYR A 184 19.83 0.33 4.30
CA TYR A 184 20.26 -0.03 2.94
C TYR A 184 19.18 0.35 1.94
N GLY A 185 19.59 0.66 0.71
CA GLY A 185 18.66 0.94 -0.37
C GLY A 185 19.27 0.66 -1.74
N THR A 186 18.42 0.51 -2.74
CA THR A 186 18.83 0.45 -4.14
C THR A 186 18.57 1.81 -4.76
N MET A 187 19.63 2.50 -5.14
CA MET A 187 19.56 3.83 -5.74
C MET A 187 19.74 3.74 -7.25
N CYS A 188 18.84 4.39 -8.00
CA CYS A 188 18.96 4.55 -9.44
C CYS A 188 19.21 6.03 -9.79
N VAL A 189 20.19 6.25 -10.67
CA VAL A 189 20.60 7.58 -11.10
C VAL A 189 20.62 7.61 -12.63
N PRO A 190 20.12 8.68 -13.29
CA PRO A 190 20.19 8.83 -14.73
C PRO A 190 21.63 8.71 -15.24
N ALA A 191 21.89 7.83 -16.22
CA ALA A 191 23.23 7.71 -16.83
C ALA A 191 23.64 8.95 -17.60
N THR A 192 22.69 9.83 -17.94
CA THR A 192 22.88 11.10 -18.64
C THR A 192 23.30 12.24 -17.71
N MET A 193 23.27 12.02 -16.38
CA MET A 193 23.68 13.03 -15.38
C MET A 193 25.13 13.44 -15.60
N LYS A 194 25.37 14.74 -15.55
CA LYS A 194 26.70 15.36 -15.71
C LYS A 194 27.21 15.86 -14.37
N GLU A 195 28.50 16.09 -14.30
CA GLU A 195 29.12 16.76 -13.16
C GLU A 195 28.51 18.16 -12.97
N GLY A 196 28.09 18.46 -11.73
CA GLY A 196 27.44 19.73 -11.38
C GLY A 196 25.92 19.76 -11.56
N ASP A 197 25.29 18.70 -12.13
CA ASP A 197 23.83 18.63 -12.19
C ASP A 197 23.25 18.45 -10.76
N LYS A 198 22.09 19.09 -10.54
CA LYS A 198 21.27 18.95 -9.34
C LYS A 198 19.91 18.39 -9.75
N LEU A 199 19.66 17.13 -9.45
CA LEU A 199 18.46 16.40 -9.85
C LEU A 199 17.43 16.30 -8.72
N PRO A 200 16.13 16.31 -9.02
CA PRO A 200 15.11 15.96 -8.03
C PRO A 200 15.25 14.51 -7.60
N ALA A 201 14.88 14.22 -6.37
CA ALA A 201 14.95 12.85 -5.84
C ALA A 201 13.61 12.34 -5.34
N ILE A 202 13.43 11.02 -5.42
CA ILE A 202 12.28 10.32 -4.88
C ILE A 202 12.78 9.23 -3.92
N LEU A 203 12.39 9.34 -2.66
CA LEU A 203 12.52 8.26 -1.68
C LEU A 203 11.32 7.33 -1.80
N ILE A 204 11.56 6.07 -2.10
CA ILE A 204 10.53 5.04 -2.16
C ILE A 204 10.63 4.18 -0.89
N VAL A 205 9.63 4.30 -0.03
CA VAL A 205 9.54 3.51 1.20
C VAL A 205 8.63 2.30 1.02
N PRO A 206 9.02 1.11 1.54
CA PRO A 206 8.44 -0.15 1.12
C PRO A 206 7.13 -0.52 1.81
N GLY A 207 6.27 -1.24 1.09
CA GLY A 207 5.24 -2.09 1.69
C GLY A 207 5.85 -3.19 2.57
N ALA A 208 5.03 -3.83 3.41
CA ALA A 208 5.49 -4.85 4.33
C ALA A 208 6.16 -6.05 3.63
N GLY A 209 7.12 -6.62 4.31
CA GLY A 209 7.86 -7.81 3.88
C GLY A 209 9.37 -7.60 3.71
N CYS A 210 10.10 -8.70 3.86
CA CYS A 210 11.53 -8.79 3.63
C CYS A 210 11.75 -9.34 2.21
N ARG A 211 12.37 -8.54 1.32
CA ARG A 211 12.65 -8.88 -0.07
C ARG A 211 13.72 -7.99 -0.67
N ALA A 212 14.29 -8.40 -1.79
CA ALA A 212 15.16 -7.57 -2.60
C ALA A 212 14.46 -6.25 -3.01
N ARG A 213 15.25 -5.22 -3.23
CA ARG A 213 14.81 -3.96 -3.81
C ARG A 213 15.44 -3.84 -5.19
N THR A 214 14.59 -3.75 -6.21
CA THR A 214 15.06 -3.81 -7.60
C THR A 214 15.47 -2.45 -8.17
N GLY A 215 15.01 -1.36 -7.53
CA GLY A 215 15.20 0.01 -7.97
C GLY A 215 14.09 0.50 -8.92
N PHE A 216 13.96 1.81 -9.04
CA PHE A 216 12.94 2.49 -9.84
C PHE A 216 13.57 3.11 -11.08
N TYR A 217 13.71 2.28 -12.13
CA TYR A 217 14.37 2.65 -13.39
C TYR A 217 13.59 3.67 -14.21
N THR A 218 12.27 3.54 -14.28
CA THR A 218 11.41 4.41 -15.10
C THR A 218 11.53 5.86 -14.67
N GLU A 219 11.48 6.11 -13.37
CA GLU A 219 11.63 7.45 -12.80
C GLU A 219 13.04 7.97 -12.99
N ALA A 220 14.05 7.10 -12.88
CA ALA A 220 15.43 7.49 -13.15
C ALA A 220 15.65 7.85 -14.64
N GLU A 221 15.04 7.12 -15.59
CA GLU A 221 15.07 7.49 -17.01
C GLU A 221 14.39 8.84 -17.29
N GLN A 222 13.47 9.27 -16.43
CA GLN A 222 12.78 10.58 -16.51
C GLN A 222 13.56 11.72 -15.84
N GLY A 223 14.74 11.44 -15.28
CA GLY A 223 15.61 12.47 -14.71
C GLY A 223 15.57 12.60 -13.19
N PHE A 224 14.97 11.64 -12.47
CA PHE A 224 14.98 11.61 -11.02
C PHE A 224 16.12 10.75 -10.48
N VAL A 225 16.67 11.12 -9.33
CA VAL A 225 17.38 10.19 -8.46
C VAL A 225 16.35 9.42 -7.66
N THR A 226 16.38 8.09 -7.65
CA THR A 226 15.46 7.29 -6.85
C THR A 226 16.21 6.47 -5.83
N LEU A 227 15.68 6.37 -4.60
CA LEU A 227 16.18 5.49 -3.54
C LEU A 227 15.05 4.58 -3.06
N GLU A 228 15.06 3.32 -3.47
CA GLU A 228 14.17 2.30 -2.91
C GLU A 228 14.77 1.75 -1.61
N LEU A 229 14.21 2.18 -0.48
CA LEU A 229 14.74 1.88 0.85
C LEU A 229 14.40 0.48 1.33
N GLY A 230 15.35 -0.20 1.97
CA GLY A 230 15.14 -1.40 2.78
C GLY A 230 15.09 -1.03 4.25
N ILE A 231 13.97 -1.31 4.91
CA ILE A 231 13.72 -0.89 6.31
C ILE A 231 14.14 -1.92 7.37
N ASN A 232 14.63 -3.07 6.95
CA ASN A 232 14.93 -4.18 7.85
C ASN A 232 16.40 -4.22 8.28
N HIS A 233 17.20 -3.19 8.01
CA HIS A 233 18.65 -3.12 8.28
C HIS A 233 19.44 -4.28 7.60
N ILE A 234 19.01 -4.69 6.42
CA ILE A 234 19.56 -5.79 5.63
C ILE A 234 19.86 -5.24 4.23
N PRO A 235 21.00 -5.61 3.62
CA PRO A 235 21.30 -5.25 2.23
C PRO A 235 20.14 -5.54 1.29
N THR A 236 19.95 -4.71 0.26
CA THR A 236 18.78 -4.78 -0.64
C THR A 236 19.04 -5.54 -1.93
N VAL A 237 20.29 -5.97 -2.17
CA VAL A 237 20.76 -6.58 -3.42
C VAL A 237 21.35 -7.98 -3.22
N MET A 238 20.80 -8.75 -2.28
CA MET A 238 21.17 -10.16 -2.08
C MET A 238 20.32 -11.10 -2.95
N ASP A 239 20.65 -12.37 -2.98
CA ASP A 239 19.89 -13.41 -3.67
C ASP A 239 18.49 -13.59 -3.05
N ASP A 240 17.49 -13.86 -3.88
CA ASP A 240 16.08 -14.01 -3.47
C ASP A 240 15.89 -15.14 -2.43
N GLU A 241 16.71 -16.20 -2.50
CA GLU A 241 16.65 -17.30 -1.55
C GLU A 241 17.02 -16.85 -0.13
N ILE A 242 17.96 -15.92 0.03
CA ILE A 242 18.34 -15.36 1.34
C ILE A 242 17.13 -14.61 1.94
N TYR A 243 16.44 -13.80 1.14
CA TYR A 243 15.23 -13.12 1.62
C TYR A 243 14.11 -14.09 1.96
N ALA A 244 13.95 -15.18 1.20
CA ALA A 244 12.97 -16.22 1.50
C ALA A 244 13.24 -16.88 2.85
N GLN A 245 14.51 -17.20 3.15
CA GLN A 245 14.94 -17.76 4.44
C GLN A 245 14.72 -16.76 5.58
N LEU A 246 15.13 -15.50 5.39
CA LEU A 246 14.91 -14.44 6.38
C LEU A 246 13.42 -14.24 6.69
N LYS A 247 12.57 -14.23 5.66
CA LYS A 247 11.12 -14.10 5.80
C LYS A 247 10.49 -15.29 6.52
N ALA A 248 10.99 -16.50 6.27
CA ALA A 248 10.51 -17.71 6.96
C ALA A 248 11.03 -17.81 8.41
N GLY A 249 12.14 -17.13 8.73
CA GLY A 249 12.81 -17.16 10.02
C GLY A 249 12.70 -15.83 10.76
N MET A 250 13.86 -15.20 10.99
CA MET A 250 13.99 -14.04 11.86
C MET A 250 13.25 -12.76 11.41
N MET A 251 12.77 -12.70 10.16
CA MET A 251 11.96 -11.56 9.68
C MET A 251 10.47 -11.91 9.57
N ASN A 252 10.07 -13.08 10.05
CA ASN A 252 8.65 -13.40 10.14
C ASN A 252 7.99 -12.48 11.16
N GLU A 253 6.88 -11.84 10.78
CA GLU A 253 6.10 -10.94 11.65
C GLU A 253 6.93 -9.86 12.34
N TYR A 254 8.02 -9.39 11.71
CA TYR A 254 8.93 -8.37 12.26
C TYR A 254 8.20 -7.11 12.74
N GLN A 255 7.04 -6.80 12.17
CA GLN A 255 6.22 -5.64 12.53
C GLN A 255 5.74 -5.66 13.99
N PHE A 256 5.81 -6.79 14.67
CA PHE A 256 5.43 -6.94 16.07
C PHE A 256 6.63 -6.98 17.03
N TYR A 257 7.87 -6.87 16.51
CA TYR A 257 9.06 -6.97 17.35
C TYR A 257 9.14 -5.85 18.38
N ASN A 258 9.17 -6.26 19.66
CA ASN A 258 9.19 -5.39 20.84
C ASN A 258 8.02 -4.37 20.89
N MET A 259 6.84 -4.75 20.41
CA MET A 259 5.66 -3.87 20.38
C MET A 259 5.20 -3.43 21.79
N ASP A 260 5.63 -4.11 22.84
CA ASP A 260 5.38 -3.84 24.25
C ASP A 260 6.30 -2.76 24.85
N ASP A 261 7.36 -2.36 24.13
CA ASP A 261 8.35 -1.36 24.59
C ASP A 261 8.58 -0.30 23.51
N LYS A 262 8.04 0.92 23.70
CA LYS A 262 8.15 2.01 22.72
C LYS A 262 9.60 2.37 22.36
N ASP A 263 10.57 2.18 23.27
CA ASP A 263 11.97 2.50 23.02
C ASP A 263 12.68 1.44 22.17
N LYS A 264 12.19 0.20 22.16
CA LYS A 264 12.74 -0.93 21.42
C LYS A 264 11.89 -1.34 20.23
N TYR A 265 10.65 -0.83 20.13
CA TYR A 265 9.74 -1.19 19.06
C TYR A 265 10.38 -0.94 17.70
N VAL A 266 10.31 -1.94 16.84
CA VAL A 266 10.99 -1.92 15.54
C VAL A 266 10.65 -0.69 14.69
N TYR A 267 9.41 -0.20 14.75
CA TYR A 267 9.00 0.97 13.98
C TYR A 267 9.62 2.29 14.45
N LYS A 268 10.06 2.42 15.69
CA LYS A 268 10.84 3.59 16.12
C LYS A 268 12.06 3.77 15.20
N GLY A 269 12.83 2.69 15.04
CA GLY A 269 14.01 2.70 14.20
C GLY A 269 13.71 2.83 12.70
N ILE A 270 12.61 2.26 12.26
CA ILE A 270 12.16 2.36 10.86
C ILE A 270 11.78 3.82 10.54
N TYR A 271 10.97 4.48 11.36
CA TYR A 271 10.53 5.85 11.13
C TYR A 271 11.69 6.84 11.15
N VAL A 272 12.56 6.73 12.16
CA VAL A 272 13.76 7.56 12.24
C VAL A 272 14.70 7.31 11.06
N GLY A 273 14.84 6.05 10.62
CA GLY A 273 15.65 5.68 9.46
C GLY A 273 15.08 6.18 8.14
N CYS A 274 13.76 6.22 7.99
CA CYS A 274 13.11 6.81 6.81
C CYS A 274 13.32 8.34 6.75
N ALA A 275 13.20 9.04 7.88
CA ALA A 275 13.51 10.46 7.95
C ALA A 275 14.99 10.73 7.61
N ARG A 276 15.91 9.94 8.17
CA ARG A 276 17.34 10.03 7.88
C ARG A 276 17.70 9.72 6.42
N ALA A 277 16.89 8.92 5.72
CA ALA A 277 17.07 8.67 4.28
C ALA A 277 16.85 9.94 3.43
N VAL A 278 16.02 10.88 3.90
CA VAL A 278 15.86 12.20 3.27
C VAL A 278 17.14 13.01 3.46
N ASP A 279 17.71 13.03 4.67
CA ASP A 279 18.98 13.71 4.95
C ASP A 279 20.13 13.11 4.13
N PHE A 280 20.15 11.77 3.97
CA PHE A 280 21.12 11.09 3.12
C PHE A 280 21.00 11.57 1.66
N LEU A 281 19.79 11.64 1.10
CA LEU A 281 19.57 12.14 -0.26
C LEU A 281 19.97 13.61 -0.40
N ALA A 282 19.57 14.45 0.55
CA ALA A 282 19.91 15.88 0.57
C ALA A 282 21.41 16.14 0.65
N GLY A 283 22.17 15.25 1.29
CA GLY A 283 23.62 15.33 1.38
C GLY A 283 24.40 14.89 0.15
N LEU A 284 23.72 14.37 -0.89
CA LEU A 284 24.39 13.98 -2.15
C LEU A 284 24.60 15.17 -3.06
N ASP A 285 25.83 15.37 -3.56
CA ASP A 285 26.21 16.54 -4.37
C ASP A 285 25.36 16.70 -5.65
N PHE A 286 24.78 15.63 -6.16
CA PHE A 286 23.98 15.61 -7.38
C PHE A 286 22.46 15.63 -7.12
N VAL A 287 22.02 15.77 -5.87
CA VAL A 287 20.59 15.89 -5.51
C VAL A 287 20.27 17.35 -5.19
N ASP A 288 19.13 17.82 -5.67
CA ASP A 288 18.55 19.10 -5.26
C ASP A 288 17.78 18.90 -3.96
N GLU A 289 18.35 19.39 -2.85
CA GLU A 289 17.79 19.23 -1.51
C GLU A 289 16.38 19.83 -1.34
N ASN A 290 16.01 20.79 -2.20
CA ASN A 290 14.69 21.43 -2.18
C ASN A 290 13.65 20.68 -3.03
N ARG A 291 14.03 19.58 -3.69
CA ARG A 291 13.16 18.79 -4.57
C ARG A 291 13.25 17.30 -4.25
N ILE A 292 13.00 16.95 -2.99
CA ILE A 292 12.95 15.56 -2.52
C ILE A 292 11.50 15.22 -2.20
N GLY A 293 10.98 14.16 -2.81
CA GLY A 293 9.65 13.64 -2.51
C GLY A 293 9.73 12.23 -1.91
N VAL A 294 8.70 11.82 -1.18
CA VAL A 294 8.56 10.47 -0.64
C VAL A 294 7.28 9.81 -1.13
N THR A 295 7.34 8.52 -1.44
CA THR A 295 6.18 7.73 -1.88
C THR A 295 6.27 6.29 -1.40
N GLY A 296 5.13 5.64 -1.28
CA GLY A 296 5.05 4.22 -0.92
C GLY A 296 3.62 3.71 -0.84
N GLY A 297 3.44 2.40 -0.99
CA GLY A 297 2.13 1.72 -0.91
C GLY A 297 2.00 0.87 0.35
N SER A 298 0.76 0.65 0.85
CA SER A 298 0.49 -0.16 2.05
C SER A 298 1.23 0.38 3.28
N GLN A 299 2.06 -0.43 3.96
CA GLN A 299 2.99 0.05 5.00
C GLN A 299 3.80 1.26 4.52
N GLY A 300 4.24 1.26 3.25
CA GLY A 300 4.96 2.38 2.65
C GLY A 300 4.13 3.67 2.59
N GLY A 301 2.80 3.59 2.48
CA GLY A 301 1.92 4.75 2.59
C GLY A 301 2.01 5.41 3.98
N ALA A 302 1.95 4.60 5.05
CA ALA A 302 2.16 5.09 6.41
C ALA A 302 3.58 5.65 6.61
N LEU A 303 4.59 4.96 6.08
CA LEU A 303 5.98 5.43 6.14
C LEU A 303 6.18 6.74 5.38
N SER A 304 5.48 6.96 4.26
CA SER A 304 5.57 8.22 3.51
C SER A 304 5.04 9.40 4.33
N ILE A 305 3.89 9.22 4.98
CA ILE A 305 3.29 10.24 5.86
C ILE A 305 4.22 10.55 7.03
N THR A 306 4.69 9.50 7.73
CA THR A 306 5.58 9.69 8.90
C THR A 306 6.91 10.30 8.51
N THR A 307 7.48 9.94 7.35
CA THR A 307 8.73 10.54 6.85
C THR A 307 8.54 12.04 6.60
N ALA A 308 7.47 12.44 5.92
CA ALA A 308 7.20 13.85 5.64
C ALA A 308 6.92 14.69 6.90
N VAL A 309 6.36 14.07 7.96
CA VAL A 309 6.15 14.75 9.25
C VAL A 309 7.45 14.87 10.06
N LEU A 310 8.30 13.85 10.03
CA LEU A 310 9.55 13.81 10.81
C LEU A 310 10.71 14.55 10.12
N ASN A 311 10.59 14.82 8.82
CA ASN A 311 11.56 15.58 8.02
C ASN A 311 10.79 16.46 7.02
N PRO A 312 10.21 17.60 7.48
CA PRO A 312 9.35 18.47 6.70
C PRO A 312 10.09 19.31 5.64
#